data_ed22179957adb7b0fa99453d75089247
#
_entry.id   ed22179957adb7b0fa99453d75089247
#
_cell.length_a   1.000
_cell.length_b   1.000
_cell.length_c   1.000
_cell.angle_alpha   90.00
_cell.angle_beta   90.00
_cell.angle_gamma   90.00
#
_symmetry.space_group_name_H-M   'P 1'
#
loop_
_entity.id
_entity.type
_entity.pdbx_description
1 polymer ?
#
loop_
_entity_poly.entity_id
_entity_poly.type
_entity_poly.pdbx_seq_one_letter_code
_entity_poly.pdbx_strand_id
1 'polypeptide(L)'
;MLELQAVLDKYRSLGISQQIDYDKFYLYSIITHSTAIEGSTVTEIENQLLFDEGISAKGKPLVEQLMNLDLKHAYEQSIRWAKEHKPFSVEMLKQLSALVMKNTGSVYSTLQGEFDSSKGDLRLLGVTAGAGGRSYMNFLKVPARLADFCNEINRRRELLLENPSEMDAYLLSFDAHNILVSIHPWVDGC
;
A
#
# COMPACT_ATOMS: atom_id res chain seq x y z
N MET A 1 -27.79 -13.26 2.45
CA MET A 1 -26.59 -12.42 2.26
C MET A 1 -27.09 -10.99 2.20
N LEU A 2 -26.58 -10.09 3.06
CA LEU A 2 -26.90 -8.65 2.90
C LEU A 2 -26.25 -8.18 1.60
N GLU A 3 -27.03 -7.58 0.71
CA GLU A 3 -26.47 -6.98 -0.50
C GLU A 3 -25.58 -5.80 -0.10
N LEU A 4 -24.40 -5.67 -0.73
CA LEU A 4 -23.44 -4.61 -0.44
C LEU A 4 -24.10 -3.24 -0.48
N GLN A 5 -24.97 -3.00 -1.48
CA GLN A 5 -25.69 -1.73 -1.63
C GLN A 5 -26.50 -1.40 -0.38
N ALA A 6 -27.25 -2.35 0.18
CA ALA A 6 -28.06 -2.13 1.38
C ALA A 6 -27.18 -1.79 2.62
N VAL A 7 -26.00 -2.37 2.72
CA VAL A 7 -25.03 -2.05 3.78
C VAL A 7 -24.49 -0.63 3.61
N LEU A 8 -24.12 -0.24 2.40
CA LEU A 8 -23.63 1.10 2.09
C LEU A 8 -24.69 2.17 2.32
N ASP A 9 -25.92 1.92 1.90
CA ASP A 9 -27.03 2.86 2.10
C ASP A 9 -27.34 3.05 3.59
N LYS A 10 -27.29 1.97 4.36
CA LYS A 10 -27.43 2.06 5.82
C LYS A 10 -26.29 2.85 6.44
N TYR A 11 -25.03 2.58 6.05
CA TYR A 11 -23.87 3.33 6.53
C TYR A 11 -24.00 4.83 6.24
N ARG A 12 -24.38 5.19 5.01
CA ARG A 12 -24.59 6.58 4.61
C ARG A 12 -25.71 7.24 5.43
N SER A 13 -26.80 6.51 5.71
CA SER A 13 -27.93 7.01 6.50
C SER A 13 -27.59 7.29 7.96
N LEU A 14 -26.55 6.67 8.50
CA LEU A 14 -26.08 6.91 9.87
C LEU A 14 -25.33 8.23 10.03
N GLY A 15 -24.90 8.88 8.95
CA GLY A 15 -24.19 10.16 8.96
C GLY A 15 -22.85 10.14 9.71
N ILE A 16 -22.25 8.97 9.90
CA ILE A 16 -21.01 8.81 10.68
C ILE A 16 -19.86 9.61 10.07
N SER A 17 -19.75 9.60 8.74
CA SER A 17 -18.72 10.34 7.99
C SER A 17 -18.81 11.86 8.13
N GLN A 18 -19.93 12.38 8.66
CA GLN A 18 -20.12 13.80 8.90
C GLN A 18 -19.76 14.23 10.32
N GLN A 19 -19.54 13.28 11.23
CA GLN A 19 -19.31 13.53 12.65
C GLN A 19 -17.83 13.56 13.02
N ILE A 20 -16.99 12.94 12.23
CA ILE A 20 -15.52 12.88 12.42
C ILE A 20 -14.82 13.11 11.09
N ASP A 21 -13.59 13.58 11.12
CA ASP A 21 -12.70 13.57 9.95
C ASP A 21 -12.32 12.11 9.65
N TYR A 22 -13.21 11.47 8.89
CA TYR A 22 -13.15 10.04 8.63
C TYR A 22 -11.93 9.65 7.81
N ASP A 23 -11.56 10.51 6.84
CA ASP A 23 -10.39 10.30 5.99
C ASP A 23 -9.11 10.30 6.84
N LYS A 24 -8.99 11.26 7.74
CA LYS A 24 -7.85 11.36 8.67
C LYS A 24 -7.81 10.20 9.65
N PHE A 25 -8.96 9.86 10.26
CA PHE A 25 -9.06 8.75 11.21
C PHE A 25 -8.65 7.42 10.57
N TYR A 26 -9.21 7.09 9.40
CA TYR A 26 -8.85 5.87 8.69
C TYR A 26 -7.39 5.85 8.25
N LEU A 27 -6.88 6.95 7.75
CA LEU A 27 -5.49 7.04 7.32
C LEU A 27 -4.54 6.70 8.48
N TYR A 28 -4.77 7.28 9.65
CA TYR A 28 -3.91 7.05 10.81
C TYR A 28 -4.03 5.62 11.33
N SER A 29 -5.24 5.09 11.38
CA SER A 29 -5.48 3.70 11.79
C SER A 29 -4.82 2.70 10.81
N ILE A 30 -5.01 2.87 9.49
CA ILE A 30 -4.40 2.01 8.48
C ILE A 30 -2.87 2.05 8.59
N ILE A 31 -2.25 3.23 8.70
CA ILE A 31 -0.81 3.37 8.84
C ILE A 31 -0.32 2.62 10.08
N THR A 32 -0.94 2.86 11.24
CA THR A 32 -0.55 2.23 12.50
C THR A 32 -0.62 0.71 12.43
N HIS A 33 -1.72 0.18 11.91
CA HIS A 33 -1.90 -1.27 11.80
C HIS A 33 -1.00 -1.91 10.75
N SER A 34 -0.77 -1.25 9.61
CA SER A 34 0.14 -1.76 8.59
C SER A 34 1.58 -1.81 9.08
N THR A 35 2.06 -0.76 9.73
CA THR A 35 3.42 -0.75 10.28
C THR A 35 3.60 -1.69 11.48
N ALA A 36 2.53 -1.96 12.24
CA ALA A 36 2.57 -2.94 13.31
C ALA A 36 2.81 -4.37 12.79
N ILE A 37 2.33 -4.71 11.59
CA ILE A 37 2.63 -6.00 10.93
C ILE A 37 4.14 -6.13 10.67
N GLU A 38 4.81 -5.02 10.36
CA GLU A 38 6.26 -4.94 10.14
C GLU A 38 7.06 -4.72 11.44
N GLY A 39 6.41 -4.81 12.60
CA GLY A 39 7.05 -4.77 13.92
C GLY A 39 7.09 -3.40 14.59
N SER A 40 6.45 -2.36 14.04
CA SER A 40 6.31 -1.07 14.72
C SER A 40 5.48 -1.21 15.99
N THR A 41 5.93 -0.56 17.05
CA THR A 41 5.24 -0.49 18.35
C THR A 41 4.60 0.88 18.62
N VAL A 42 4.64 1.79 17.63
CA VAL A 42 4.02 3.12 17.70
C VAL A 42 2.51 2.97 17.69
N THR A 43 1.85 3.60 18.66
CA THR A 43 0.38 3.56 18.81
C THR A 43 -0.32 4.60 17.94
N GLU A 44 -1.64 4.47 17.75
CA GLU A 44 -2.43 5.47 16.99
C GLU A 44 -2.33 6.87 17.59
N ILE A 45 -2.35 7.00 18.92
CA ILE A 45 -2.22 8.29 19.61
C ILE A 45 -0.83 8.90 19.38
N GLU A 46 0.24 8.09 19.46
CA GLU A 46 1.60 8.53 19.18
C GLU A 46 1.76 8.93 17.70
N ASN A 47 1.16 8.19 16.77
CA ASN A 47 1.12 8.56 15.36
C ASN A 47 0.34 9.85 15.12
N GLN A 48 -0.79 10.06 15.80
CA GLN A 48 -1.53 11.31 15.70
C GLN A 48 -0.68 12.50 16.14
N LEU A 49 0.01 12.42 17.29
CA LEU A 49 0.91 13.47 17.76
C LEU A 49 2.09 13.69 16.81
N LEU A 50 2.65 12.61 16.27
CA LEU A 50 3.76 12.68 15.31
C LEU A 50 3.33 13.35 14.00
N PHE A 51 2.14 13.03 13.49
CA PHE A 51 1.66 13.50 12.20
C PHE A 51 1.09 14.91 12.25
N ASP A 52 0.41 15.29 13.35
CA ASP A 52 -0.26 16.57 13.48
C ASP A 52 0.64 17.65 14.10
N GLU A 53 1.46 17.27 15.07
CA GLU A 53 2.21 18.21 15.89
C GLU A 53 3.74 18.07 15.75
N GLY A 54 4.21 17.02 15.06
CA GLY A 54 5.63 16.73 14.93
C GLY A 54 6.27 16.22 16.22
N ILE A 55 5.46 15.76 17.18
CA ILE A 55 5.95 15.27 18.47
C ILE A 55 6.36 13.80 18.31
N SER A 56 7.64 13.52 18.54
CA SER A 56 8.18 12.16 18.48
C SER A 56 7.65 11.27 19.59
N ALA A 57 7.37 10.00 19.27
CA ALA A 57 6.93 9.00 20.25
C ALA A 57 8.06 8.66 21.24
N LYS A 58 7.87 9.00 22.51
CA LYS A 58 8.90 8.83 23.55
C LYS A 58 9.22 7.34 23.77
N GLY A 59 10.50 7.02 23.73
CA GLY A 59 10.98 5.65 23.98
C GLY A 59 10.78 4.68 22.82
N LYS A 60 10.28 5.13 21.67
CA LYS A 60 10.17 4.32 20.45
C LYS A 60 11.39 4.52 19.56
N PRO A 61 11.88 3.44 18.93
CA PRO A 61 12.98 3.56 17.95
C PRO A 61 12.67 4.57 16.84
N LEU A 62 13.67 5.32 16.41
CA LEU A 62 13.49 6.30 15.33
C LEU A 62 13.04 5.62 14.03
N VAL A 63 13.55 4.43 13.73
CA VAL A 63 13.20 3.67 12.52
C VAL A 63 11.69 3.35 12.46
N GLU A 64 11.04 3.04 13.58
CA GLU A 64 9.60 2.81 13.62
C GLU A 64 8.81 4.08 13.32
N GLN A 65 9.26 5.22 13.85
CA GLN A 65 8.62 6.51 13.59
C GLN A 65 8.79 6.94 12.12
N LEU A 66 9.98 6.72 11.55
CA LEU A 66 10.24 6.97 10.13
C LEU A 66 9.41 6.06 9.22
N MET A 67 9.24 4.78 9.58
CA MET A 67 8.37 3.85 8.85
C MET A 67 6.92 4.38 8.78
N ASN A 68 6.38 4.88 9.89
CA ASN A 68 5.04 5.46 9.92
C ASN A 68 4.93 6.75 9.08
N LEU A 69 5.94 7.63 9.13
CA LEU A 69 5.98 8.85 8.31
C LEU A 69 6.10 8.54 6.81
N ASP A 70 6.94 7.60 6.44
CA ASP A 70 7.13 7.18 5.05
C ASP A 70 5.82 6.60 4.49
N LEU A 71 5.16 5.73 5.24
CA LEU A 71 3.89 5.14 4.84
C LEU A 71 2.78 6.20 4.73
N LYS A 72 2.74 7.18 5.65
CA LYS A 72 1.82 8.32 5.56
C LYS A 72 2.01 9.08 4.24
N HIS A 73 3.24 9.44 3.90
CA HIS A 73 3.53 10.13 2.63
C HIS A 73 3.16 9.29 1.41
N ALA A 74 3.38 7.98 1.46
CA ALA A 74 2.99 7.07 0.38
C ALA A 74 1.47 7.03 0.18
N TYR A 75 0.69 6.94 1.27
CA TYR A 75 -0.78 7.00 1.21
C TYR A 75 -1.29 8.34 0.69
N GLU A 76 -0.78 9.47 1.19
CA GLU A 76 -1.16 10.79 0.71
C GLU A 76 -0.87 10.97 -0.79
N GLN A 77 0.25 10.43 -1.26
CA GLN A 77 0.59 10.45 -2.68
C GLN A 77 -0.34 9.54 -3.50
N SER A 78 -0.65 8.34 -3.02
CA SER A 78 -1.55 7.41 -3.71
C SER A 78 -2.97 7.96 -3.79
N ILE A 79 -3.49 8.59 -2.73
CA ILE A 79 -4.78 9.28 -2.72
C ILE A 79 -4.81 10.42 -3.75
N ARG A 80 -3.73 11.20 -3.84
CA ARG A 80 -3.60 12.27 -4.84
C ARG A 80 -3.66 11.73 -6.26
N TRP A 81 -2.89 10.68 -6.56
CA TRP A 81 -2.92 10.01 -7.86
C TRP A 81 -4.28 9.39 -8.19
N ALA A 82 -4.98 8.86 -7.17
CA ALA A 82 -6.32 8.34 -7.34
C ALA A 82 -7.33 9.46 -7.71
N LYS A 83 -7.26 10.63 -7.05
CA LYS A 83 -8.09 11.81 -7.36
C LYS A 83 -7.78 12.39 -8.76
N GLU A 84 -6.54 12.29 -9.21
CA GLU A 84 -6.12 12.68 -10.56
C GLU A 84 -6.47 11.62 -11.62
N HIS A 85 -7.08 10.51 -11.24
CA HIS A 85 -7.35 9.36 -12.11
C HIS A 85 -6.12 8.82 -12.84
N LYS A 86 -4.93 8.98 -12.24
CA LYS A 86 -3.68 8.57 -12.87
C LYS A 86 -3.68 7.08 -13.20
N PRO A 87 -3.31 6.67 -14.42
CA PRO A 87 -3.23 5.26 -14.77
C PRO A 87 -2.08 4.56 -14.04
N PHE A 88 -2.26 3.30 -13.70
CA PHE A 88 -1.20 2.49 -13.14
C PHE A 88 -0.07 2.28 -14.15
N SER A 89 1.16 2.41 -13.70
CA SER A 89 2.36 2.05 -14.44
C SER A 89 3.39 1.42 -13.52
N VAL A 90 4.31 0.65 -14.08
CA VAL A 90 5.41 0.06 -13.31
C VAL A 90 6.21 1.14 -12.59
N GLU A 91 6.46 2.25 -13.27
CA GLU A 91 7.20 3.37 -12.68
C GLU A 91 6.44 4.04 -11.53
N MET A 92 5.13 4.22 -11.65
CA MET A 92 4.29 4.72 -10.56
C MET A 92 4.36 3.80 -9.33
N LEU A 93 4.30 2.49 -9.52
CA LEU A 93 4.39 1.51 -8.44
C LEU A 93 5.78 1.50 -7.79
N LYS A 94 6.85 1.61 -8.58
CA LYS A 94 8.23 1.78 -8.07
C LYS A 94 8.37 3.05 -7.25
N GLN A 95 7.82 4.18 -7.71
CA GLN A 95 7.82 5.44 -6.98
C GLN A 95 7.05 5.32 -5.65
N LEU A 96 5.94 4.59 -5.63
CA LEU A 96 5.17 4.34 -4.41
C LEU A 96 5.98 3.50 -3.42
N SER A 97 6.60 2.42 -3.87
CA SER A 97 7.49 1.60 -3.04
C SER A 97 8.68 2.40 -2.51
N ALA A 98 9.27 3.27 -3.33
CA ALA A 98 10.36 4.16 -2.90
C ALA A 98 9.91 5.12 -1.79
N LEU A 99 8.65 5.59 -1.80
CA LEU A 99 8.10 6.40 -0.70
C LEU A 99 7.93 5.59 0.58
N VAL A 100 7.40 4.36 0.47
CA VAL A 100 7.22 3.45 1.62
C VAL A 100 8.55 3.10 2.29
N MET A 101 9.59 2.88 1.50
CA MET A 101 10.91 2.41 1.96
C MET A 101 11.95 3.53 2.09
N LYS A 102 11.55 4.79 2.02
CA LYS A 102 12.47 5.94 1.90
C LYS A 102 13.55 5.99 2.96
N ASN A 103 13.19 5.78 4.22
CA ASN A 103 14.11 5.84 5.36
C ASN A 103 14.42 4.48 5.98
N THR A 104 13.76 3.41 5.51
CA THR A 104 13.88 2.06 6.07
C THR A 104 14.43 1.05 5.07
N GLY A 105 14.51 1.42 3.78
CA GLY A 105 15.05 0.59 2.73
C GLY A 105 16.57 0.41 2.81
N SER A 106 17.05 -0.59 2.07
CA SER A 106 18.45 -1.00 2.05
C SER A 106 18.92 -1.36 0.64
N VAL A 107 20.23 -1.35 0.45
CA VAL A 107 20.87 -1.85 -0.76
C VAL A 107 21.17 -3.34 -0.60
N TYR A 108 20.79 -4.14 -1.57
CA TYR A 108 20.98 -5.59 -1.62
C TYR A 108 21.92 -5.96 -2.76
N SER A 109 22.99 -6.67 -2.46
CA SER A 109 23.91 -7.24 -3.45
C SER A 109 23.60 -8.72 -3.68
N THR A 110 23.36 -9.11 -4.93
CA THR A 110 23.04 -10.48 -5.33
C THR A 110 23.91 -10.95 -6.49
N LEU A 111 23.84 -12.23 -6.84
CA LEU A 111 24.53 -12.76 -8.02
C LEU A 111 24.01 -12.16 -9.35
N GLN A 112 22.80 -11.60 -9.36
CA GLN A 112 22.16 -10.98 -10.51
C GLN A 112 22.38 -9.46 -10.59
N GLY A 113 23.04 -8.89 -9.60
CA GLY A 113 23.32 -7.47 -9.51
C GLY A 113 22.90 -6.87 -8.17
N GLU A 114 22.89 -5.56 -8.12
CA GLU A 114 22.52 -4.77 -6.96
C GLU A 114 21.16 -4.12 -7.18
N PHE A 115 20.36 -4.00 -6.14
CA PHE A 115 19.11 -3.26 -6.13
C PHE A 115 18.92 -2.55 -4.79
N ASP A 116 18.24 -1.41 -4.81
CA ASP A 116 18.02 -0.52 -3.66
C ASP A 116 16.52 -0.39 -3.38
N SER A 117 16.06 -1.00 -2.28
CA SER A 117 14.64 -0.95 -1.91
C SER A 117 14.17 0.47 -1.58
N SER A 118 15.05 1.35 -1.11
CA SER A 118 14.71 2.76 -0.87
C SER A 118 14.44 3.55 -2.15
N LYS A 119 14.83 3.02 -3.31
CA LYS A 119 14.54 3.58 -4.64
C LYS A 119 13.37 2.90 -5.35
N GLY A 120 12.72 1.94 -4.68
CA GLY A 120 11.64 1.16 -5.26
C GLY A 120 12.11 0.16 -6.33
N ASP A 121 13.37 -0.24 -6.30
CA ASP A 121 13.88 -1.23 -7.24
C ASP A 121 13.22 -2.58 -7.02
N LEU A 122 12.90 -3.26 -8.12
CA LEU A 122 12.36 -4.60 -8.05
C LEU A 122 13.41 -5.58 -7.53
N ARG A 123 12.99 -6.53 -6.71
CA ARG A 123 13.89 -7.53 -6.15
C ARG A 123 14.58 -8.38 -7.21
N LEU A 124 15.84 -8.69 -6.98
CA LEU A 124 16.67 -9.60 -7.80
C LEU A 124 16.98 -10.92 -7.07
N LEU A 125 16.10 -11.32 -6.12
CA LEU A 125 16.23 -12.55 -5.35
C LEU A 125 14.86 -13.20 -5.08
N GLY A 126 14.90 -14.50 -4.75
CA GLY A 126 13.71 -15.21 -4.30
C GLY A 126 13.33 -14.83 -2.87
N VAL A 127 12.02 -14.71 -2.61
CA VAL A 127 11.47 -14.43 -1.28
C VAL A 127 10.38 -15.45 -0.94
N THR A 128 10.16 -15.66 0.37
CA THR A 128 9.18 -16.61 0.91
C THR A 128 8.25 -15.93 1.91
N ALA A 129 7.06 -16.44 2.06
CA ALA A 129 6.11 -16.01 3.09
C ALA A 129 6.56 -16.54 4.47
N GLY A 130 7.47 -15.82 5.12
CA GLY A 130 8.06 -16.21 6.39
C GLY A 130 9.06 -17.38 6.28
N ALA A 131 9.63 -17.78 7.40
CA ALA A 131 10.60 -18.87 7.46
C ALA A 131 9.94 -20.22 7.15
N GLY A 132 10.37 -20.88 6.07
CA GLY A 132 9.83 -22.15 5.61
C GLY A 132 8.48 -22.06 4.91
N GLY A 133 7.99 -20.84 4.63
CA GLY A 133 6.75 -20.61 3.91
C GLY A 133 6.85 -20.84 2.40
N ARG A 134 5.70 -20.67 1.71
CA ARG A 134 5.62 -20.79 0.26
C ARG A 134 6.43 -19.70 -0.43
N SER A 135 7.22 -20.08 -1.44
CA SER A 135 7.95 -19.13 -2.27
C SER A 135 6.99 -18.29 -3.12
N TYR A 136 7.27 -17.00 -3.18
CA TYR A 136 6.62 -16.09 -4.12
C TYR A 136 7.12 -16.33 -5.56
N MET A 137 6.57 -15.59 -6.50
CA MET A 137 6.94 -15.65 -7.92
C MET A 137 8.46 -15.51 -8.11
N ASN A 138 9.00 -16.27 -9.06
CA ASN A 138 10.41 -16.10 -9.46
C ASN A 138 10.66 -14.65 -9.91
N PHE A 139 11.69 -14.02 -9.33
CA PHE A 139 12.01 -12.61 -9.56
C PHE A 139 12.24 -12.26 -11.05
N LEU A 140 12.73 -13.19 -11.86
CA LEU A 140 12.90 -12.98 -13.31
C LEU A 140 11.57 -12.73 -14.05
N LYS A 141 10.44 -13.20 -13.50
CA LYS A 141 9.11 -13.00 -14.05
C LYS A 141 8.43 -11.74 -13.56
N VAL A 142 8.93 -11.15 -12.47
CA VAL A 142 8.30 -9.99 -11.81
C VAL A 142 8.12 -8.80 -12.75
N PRO A 143 9.13 -8.34 -13.52
CA PRO A 143 8.94 -7.16 -14.37
C PRO A 143 7.81 -7.30 -15.40
N ALA A 144 7.74 -8.45 -16.09
CA ALA A 144 6.71 -8.72 -17.08
C ALA A 144 5.32 -8.81 -16.42
N ARG A 145 5.21 -9.54 -15.30
CA ARG A 145 3.93 -9.69 -14.58
C ARG A 145 3.43 -8.39 -13.97
N LEU A 146 4.33 -7.51 -13.53
CA LEU A 146 3.96 -6.19 -13.02
C LEU A 146 3.44 -5.29 -14.15
N ALA A 147 4.02 -5.36 -15.35
CA ALA A 147 3.52 -4.66 -16.53
C ALA A 147 2.13 -5.18 -16.94
N ASP A 148 1.94 -6.51 -17.00
CA ASP A 148 0.64 -7.14 -17.26
C ASP A 148 -0.41 -6.71 -16.23
N PHE A 149 -0.05 -6.67 -14.95
CA PHE A 149 -0.90 -6.19 -13.87
C PHE A 149 -1.37 -4.75 -14.12
N CYS A 150 -0.44 -3.83 -14.41
CA CYS A 150 -0.80 -2.43 -14.67
C CYS A 150 -1.78 -2.31 -15.85
N ASN A 151 -1.53 -3.03 -16.94
CA ASN A 151 -2.38 -3.03 -18.13
C ASN A 151 -3.79 -3.56 -17.80
N GLU A 152 -3.88 -4.67 -17.10
CA GLU A 152 -5.16 -5.31 -16.75
C GLU A 152 -5.97 -4.43 -15.79
N ILE A 153 -5.35 -3.85 -14.76
CA ILE A 153 -6.06 -2.98 -13.82
C ILE A 153 -6.55 -1.70 -14.52
N ASN A 154 -5.73 -1.10 -15.39
CA ASN A 154 -6.17 0.07 -16.15
C ASN A 154 -7.36 -0.26 -17.06
N ARG A 155 -7.29 -1.35 -17.81
CA ARG A 155 -8.41 -1.81 -18.66
C ARG A 155 -9.70 -2.01 -17.86
N ARG A 156 -9.63 -2.66 -16.70
CA ARG A 156 -10.80 -2.88 -15.83
C ARG A 156 -11.33 -1.58 -15.24
N ARG A 157 -10.45 -0.62 -14.91
CA ARG A 157 -10.86 0.72 -14.46
C ARG A 157 -11.61 1.48 -15.56
N GLU A 158 -11.15 1.43 -16.80
CA GLU A 158 -11.85 2.05 -17.94
C GLU A 158 -13.26 1.48 -18.10
N LEU A 159 -13.44 0.17 -18.03
CA LEU A 159 -14.76 -0.47 -18.06
C LEU A 159 -15.67 -0.02 -16.92
N LEU A 160 -15.12 0.20 -15.72
CA LEU A 160 -15.88 0.72 -14.58
C LEU A 160 -16.29 2.19 -14.76
N LEU A 161 -15.49 2.99 -15.47
CA LEU A 161 -15.86 4.37 -15.79
C LEU A 161 -17.01 4.42 -16.80
N GLU A 162 -17.04 3.49 -17.77
CA GLU A 162 -18.12 3.36 -18.73
C GLU A 162 -19.41 2.81 -18.11
N ASN A 163 -19.29 1.87 -17.19
CA ASN A 163 -20.41 1.21 -16.50
C ASN A 163 -20.17 1.17 -14.99
N PRO A 164 -20.45 2.27 -14.27
CA PRO A 164 -20.18 2.38 -12.84
C PRO A 164 -20.94 1.34 -12.01
N SER A 165 -20.20 0.59 -11.19
CA SER A 165 -20.73 -0.40 -10.25
C SER A 165 -19.89 -0.37 -8.97
N GLU A 166 -20.51 -0.08 -7.82
CA GLU A 166 -19.82 -0.08 -6.53
C GLU A 166 -19.27 -1.48 -6.20
N MET A 167 -20.04 -2.53 -6.44
CA MET A 167 -19.59 -3.91 -6.23
C MET A 167 -18.35 -4.24 -7.05
N ASP A 168 -18.34 -3.91 -8.35
CA ASP A 168 -17.21 -4.21 -9.23
C ASP A 168 -15.99 -3.36 -8.89
N ALA A 169 -16.16 -2.15 -8.38
CA ALA A 169 -15.08 -1.32 -7.86
C ALA A 169 -14.40 -1.97 -6.65
N TYR A 170 -15.16 -2.48 -5.68
CA TYR A 170 -14.61 -3.22 -4.55
C TYR A 170 -13.93 -4.51 -4.99
N LEU A 171 -14.54 -5.29 -5.87
CA LEU A 171 -13.95 -6.52 -6.41
C LEU A 171 -12.64 -6.23 -7.14
N LEU A 172 -12.59 -5.17 -7.95
CA LEU A 172 -11.37 -4.74 -8.63
C LEU A 172 -10.26 -4.38 -7.62
N SER A 173 -10.62 -3.68 -6.54
CA SER A 173 -9.68 -3.30 -5.48
C SER A 173 -9.08 -4.55 -4.80
N PHE A 174 -9.92 -5.52 -4.41
CA PHE A 174 -9.45 -6.76 -3.80
C PHE A 174 -8.62 -7.61 -4.75
N ASP A 175 -9.02 -7.72 -6.01
CA ASP A 175 -8.26 -8.44 -7.03
C ASP A 175 -6.89 -7.79 -7.25
N ALA A 176 -6.84 -6.46 -7.37
CA ALA A 176 -5.61 -5.72 -7.55
C ALA A 176 -4.64 -5.96 -6.38
N HIS A 177 -5.14 -5.88 -5.14
CA HIS A 177 -4.36 -6.19 -3.96
C HIS A 177 -3.83 -7.63 -3.98
N ASN A 178 -4.71 -8.61 -4.21
CA ASN A 178 -4.35 -10.03 -4.22
C ASN A 178 -3.31 -10.36 -5.30
N ILE A 179 -3.47 -9.81 -6.51
CA ILE A 179 -2.54 -10.03 -7.62
C ILE A 179 -1.18 -9.41 -7.30
N LEU A 180 -1.14 -8.15 -6.81
CA LEU A 180 0.11 -7.47 -6.49
C LEU A 180 0.88 -8.18 -5.37
N VAL A 181 0.21 -8.57 -4.29
CA VAL A 181 0.81 -9.35 -3.20
C VAL A 181 1.30 -10.72 -3.71
N SER A 182 0.59 -11.36 -4.65
CA SER A 182 1.02 -12.64 -5.24
C SER A 182 2.27 -12.50 -6.13
N ILE A 183 2.43 -11.37 -6.82
CA ILE A 183 3.65 -11.04 -7.58
C ILE A 183 4.80 -10.77 -6.62
N HIS A 184 4.51 -10.07 -5.52
CA HIS A 184 5.48 -9.64 -4.50
C HIS A 184 6.72 -8.99 -5.13
N PRO A 185 6.58 -7.79 -5.72
CA PRO A 185 7.63 -7.22 -6.56
C PRO A 185 8.87 -6.75 -5.80
N TRP A 186 8.73 -6.45 -4.52
CA TRP A 186 9.80 -5.92 -3.67
C TRP A 186 10.19 -6.92 -2.59
N VAL A 187 11.30 -6.67 -1.93
CA VAL A 187 11.82 -7.53 -0.86
C VAL A 187 11.12 -7.25 0.47
N ASP A 188 10.75 -5.99 0.69
CA ASP A 188 10.05 -5.48 1.87
C ASP A 188 8.95 -4.50 1.45
N GLY A 189 8.02 -4.18 2.35
CA GLY A 189 6.99 -3.14 2.14
C GLY A 189 5.93 -3.48 1.08
N CYS A 190 5.57 -4.77 0.95
CA CYS A 190 4.50 -5.23 0.05
C CYS A 190 3.12 -5.26 0.73
#